data_ce2c0100d294490dfda0ddd6da7ae5f0
#
_entry.id   ce2c0100d294490dfda0ddd6da7ae5f0
#
_cell.length_a   1.000
_cell.length_b   1.000
_cell.length_c   1.000
_cell.angle_alpha   90.00
_cell.angle_beta   90.00
_cell.angle_gamma   90.00
#
_symmetry.space_group_name_H-M   'P 1'
#
loop_
_entity.id
_entity.type
_entity.pdbx_description
1 polymer ?
#
loop_
_entity_poly.entity_id
_entity_poly.type
_entity_poly.pdbx_seq_one_letter_code
_entity_poly.pdbx_strand_id
1 'polypeptide(L)'
;MNRYQAQFDRLAAKNEGAFVPFVTIGDPDPEQSLKIIETLVEAGADALELGIPFSDPLADGPTIQGATIRALEAGTTPSVCFDMLATIRAKYPDMPIGLLMYANLVFANGIETFYQKCAEAGVDSVLIADVPVKESAEFRAAAEKYGIHPIFIAPPNADESTLKTVSQYGSGYTYLLSRAGVTGAETKAGMPINHLLDSLKANDAPPALLGFGISEPAQVKEAIEAGAAGAISGSAVVKVIENSLGDNDAMLTNMHKFISDMKAATRLS
;
A
#
# COMPACT_ATOMS: atom_id res chain seq x y z
N MET A 1 16.34 2.48 -11.04
CA MET A 1 16.71 2.57 -9.61
C MET A 1 15.66 1.84 -8.80
N ASN A 2 16.00 0.91 -7.93
CA ASN A 2 15.03 0.22 -7.07
C ASN A 2 14.77 1.06 -5.81
N ARG A 3 13.70 1.85 -5.81
CA ARG A 3 13.36 2.75 -4.70
C ARG A 3 13.00 2.01 -3.42
N TYR A 4 12.36 0.84 -3.53
CA TYR A 4 12.07 0.01 -2.34
C TYR A 4 13.36 -0.45 -1.67
N GLN A 5 14.32 -1.00 -2.43
CA GLN A 5 15.59 -1.44 -1.87
C GLN A 5 16.34 -0.30 -1.20
N ALA A 6 16.46 0.85 -1.89
CA ALA A 6 17.13 2.04 -1.32
C ALA A 6 16.44 2.52 -0.03
N GLN A 7 15.10 2.43 0.04
CA GLN A 7 14.34 2.80 1.22
C GLN A 7 14.59 1.82 2.37
N PHE A 8 14.51 0.52 2.14
CA PHE A 8 14.76 -0.49 3.18
C PHE A 8 16.20 -0.44 3.69
N ASP A 9 17.19 -0.25 2.82
CA ASP A 9 18.59 -0.09 3.22
C ASP A 9 18.77 1.14 4.13
N ARG A 10 18.14 2.26 3.79
CA ARG A 10 18.16 3.49 4.60
C ARG A 10 17.53 3.29 5.97
N LEU A 11 16.40 2.56 6.03
CA LEU A 11 15.69 2.27 7.28
C LEU A 11 16.50 1.31 8.16
N ALA A 12 17.05 0.26 7.58
CA ALA A 12 17.91 -0.69 8.30
C ALA A 12 19.12 0.01 8.93
N ALA A 13 19.75 0.96 8.22
CA ALA A 13 20.87 1.75 8.76
C ALA A 13 20.47 2.62 9.96
N LYS A 14 19.18 2.89 10.16
CA LYS A 14 18.64 3.69 11.28
C LYS A 14 17.97 2.85 12.37
N ASN A 15 17.93 1.52 12.22
CA ASN A 15 17.13 0.60 13.07
C ASN A 15 15.66 0.99 13.10
N GLU A 16 15.10 1.35 11.95
CA GLU A 16 13.70 1.70 11.77
C GLU A 16 13.02 0.73 10.80
N GLY A 17 11.75 0.44 11.03
CA GLY A 17 10.89 -0.18 10.04
C GLY A 17 10.21 0.83 9.13
N ALA A 18 9.58 0.35 8.04
CA ALA A 18 8.79 1.19 7.17
C ALA A 18 7.38 1.43 7.73
N PHE A 19 6.86 2.65 7.56
CA PHE A 19 5.43 2.92 7.69
C PHE A 19 4.85 3.33 6.34
N VAL A 20 3.83 2.60 5.88
CA VAL A 20 3.22 2.77 4.56
C VAL A 20 1.74 3.06 4.72
N PRO A 21 1.30 4.31 4.55
CA PRO A 21 -0.12 4.64 4.53
C PRO A 21 -0.75 4.30 3.18
N PHE A 22 -2.02 3.85 3.22
CA PHE A 22 -2.87 3.70 2.05
C PHE A 22 -3.93 4.80 2.02
N VAL A 23 -4.16 5.37 0.84
CA VAL A 23 -5.32 6.22 0.54
C VAL A 23 -5.86 5.93 -0.87
N THR A 24 -7.14 6.18 -1.08
CA THR A 24 -7.75 6.17 -2.42
C THR A 24 -7.43 7.49 -3.12
N ILE A 25 -6.86 7.43 -4.31
CA ILE A 25 -6.56 8.62 -5.13
C ILE A 25 -7.88 9.34 -5.46
N GLY A 26 -7.91 10.64 -5.23
CA GLY A 26 -9.07 11.47 -5.48
C GLY A 26 -10.08 11.56 -4.33
N ASP A 27 -9.82 10.95 -3.19
CA ASP A 27 -10.65 11.06 -1.98
C ASP A 27 -10.19 12.25 -1.11
N PRO A 28 -11.05 13.20 -0.71
CA PRO A 28 -12.48 13.36 -1.05
C PRO A 28 -12.72 14.00 -2.41
N ASP A 29 -11.73 14.64 -2.98
CA ASP A 29 -11.65 15.19 -4.34
C ASP A 29 -10.18 15.25 -4.80
N PRO A 30 -9.90 15.39 -6.11
CA PRO A 30 -8.53 15.34 -6.63
C PRO A 30 -7.59 16.40 -6.05
N GLU A 31 -8.07 17.65 -5.83
CA GLU A 31 -7.23 18.72 -5.31
C GLU A 31 -6.83 18.45 -3.84
N GLN A 32 -7.80 18.10 -3.01
CA GLN A 32 -7.55 17.79 -1.60
C GLN A 32 -6.75 16.50 -1.44
N SER A 33 -6.99 15.52 -2.30
CA SER A 33 -6.24 14.24 -2.31
C SER A 33 -4.74 14.46 -2.55
N LEU A 34 -4.36 15.36 -3.45
CA LEU A 34 -2.94 15.72 -3.64
C LEU A 34 -2.33 16.29 -2.36
N LYS A 35 -3.02 17.21 -1.68
CA LYS A 35 -2.56 17.80 -0.41
C LYS A 35 -2.43 16.75 0.69
N ILE A 36 -3.37 15.80 0.75
CA ILE A 36 -3.31 14.67 1.68
C ILE A 36 -2.07 13.83 1.41
N ILE A 37 -1.83 13.41 0.15
CA ILE A 37 -0.68 12.58 -0.22
C ILE A 37 0.64 13.30 0.09
N GLU A 38 0.74 14.59 -0.19
CA GLU A 38 1.88 15.41 0.22
C GLU A 38 2.08 15.39 1.73
N THR A 39 1.00 15.55 2.50
CA THR A 39 1.03 15.47 3.97
C THR A 39 1.50 14.10 4.47
N LEU A 40 1.10 13.01 3.81
CA LEU A 40 1.60 11.66 4.17
C LEU A 40 3.13 11.60 4.08
N VAL A 41 3.70 12.12 2.98
CA VAL A 41 5.15 12.14 2.77
C VAL A 41 5.84 13.05 3.79
N GLU A 42 5.35 14.26 3.99
CA GLU A 42 5.92 15.25 4.92
C GLU A 42 5.86 14.79 6.38
N ALA A 43 4.84 14.01 6.75
CA ALA A 43 4.70 13.41 8.07
C ALA A 43 5.57 12.17 8.32
N GLY A 44 6.28 11.68 7.28
CA GLY A 44 7.28 10.64 7.42
C GLY A 44 6.90 9.27 6.86
N ALA A 45 5.93 9.18 5.96
CA ALA A 45 5.68 7.95 5.22
C ALA A 45 6.95 7.50 4.47
N ASP A 46 7.25 6.20 4.52
CA ASP A 46 8.44 5.61 3.89
C ASP A 46 8.18 5.10 2.48
N ALA A 47 6.94 4.83 2.17
CA ALA A 47 6.40 4.52 0.86
C ALA A 47 4.92 4.90 0.84
N LEU A 48 4.33 4.99 -0.34
CA LEU A 48 2.92 5.23 -0.53
C LEU A 48 2.26 4.01 -1.14
N GLU A 49 1.12 3.59 -0.61
CA GLU A 49 0.21 2.64 -1.25
C GLU A 49 -1.05 3.39 -1.64
N LEU A 50 -1.34 3.44 -2.94
CA LEU A 50 -2.40 4.27 -3.49
C LEU A 50 -3.41 3.41 -4.25
N GLY A 51 -4.71 3.63 -4.00
CA GLY A 51 -5.80 2.94 -4.69
C GLY A 51 -6.35 3.77 -5.84
N ILE A 52 -6.55 3.15 -7.01
CA ILE A 52 -7.38 3.74 -8.07
C ILE A 52 -8.84 3.42 -7.75
N PRO A 53 -9.74 4.42 -7.65
CA PRO A 53 -11.13 4.17 -7.30
C PRO A 53 -11.82 3.26 -8.32
N PHE A 54 -12.57 2.27 -7.83
CA PHE A 54 -13.25 1.26 -8.62
C PHE A 54 -14.66 1.02 -8.09
N SER A 55 -15.64 0.87 -8.97
CA SER A 55 -17.07 0.73 -8.60
C SER A 55 -17.41 -0.55 -7.84
N ASP A 56 -16.61 -1.61 -8.02
CA ASP A 56 -16.91 -2.94 -7.50
C ASP A 56 -15.77 -3.52 -6.64
N PRO A 57 -15.39 -2.85 -5.54
CA PRO A 57 -14.19 -3.17 -4.76
C PRO A 57 -14.44 -4.32 -3.78
N LEU A 58 -14.49 -5.55 -4.27
CA LEU A 58 -14.94 -6.75 -3.54
C LEU A 58 -14.06 -7.14 -2.32
N ALA A 59 -12.81 -6.67 -2.27
CA ALA A 59 -11.89 -6.92 -1.14
C ALA A 59 -11.91 -5.80 -0.10
N ASP A 60 -12.65 -4.70 -0.34
CA ASP A 60 -12.66 -3.53 0.52
C ASP A 60 -13.83 -3.52 1.51
N GLY A 61 -13.54 -3.14 2.75
CA GLY A 61 -14.53 -2.87 3.76
C GLY A 61 -15.18 -1.48 3.61
N PRO A 62 -16.17 -1.16 4.47
CA PRO A 62 -17.04 0.03 4.28
C PRO A 62 -16.26 1.36 4.27
N THR A 63 -15.18 1.49 5.04
CA THR A 63 -14.38 2.71 5.08
C THR A 63 -13.69 2.99 3.74
N ILE A 64 -13.06 1.98 3.15
CA ILE A 64 -12.40 2.11 1.83
C ILE A 64 -13.44 2.26 0.73
N GLN A 65 -14.56 1.54 0.80
CA GLN A 65 -15.68 1.72 -0.13
C GLN A 65 -16.20 3.16 -0.10
N GLY A 66 -16.35 3.77 1.08
CA GLY A 66 -16.75 5.16 1.24
C GLY A 66 -15.77 6.14 0.57
N ALA A 67 -14.47 5.91 0.71
CA ALA A 67 -13.43 6.70 0.03
C ALA A 67 -13.54 6.57 -1.50
N THR A 68 -13.73 5.36 -1.99
CA THR A 68 -13.93 5.09 -3.42
C THR A 68 -15.16 5.82 -3.97
N ILE A 69 -16.29 5.78 -3.25
CA ILE A 69 -17.52 6.49 -3.64
C ILE A 69 -17.25 7.99 -3.74
N ARG A 70 -16.64 8.62 -2.71
CA ARG A 70 -16.33 10.05 -2.72
C ARG A 70 -15.43 10.42 -3.91
N ALA A 71 -14.37 9.65 -4.15
CA ALA A 71 -13.47 9.87 -5.28
C ALA A 71 -14.18 9.80 -6.64
N LEU A 72 -15.04 8.79 -6.84
CA LEU A 72 -15.81 8.63 -8.09
C LEU A 72 -16.84 9.77 -8.26
N GLU A 73 -17.55 10.15 -7.20
CA GLU A 73 -18.50 11.28 -7.22
C GLU A 73 -17.83 12.62 -7.50
N ALA A 74 -16.57 12.78 -7.06
CA ALA A 74 -15.74 13.95 -7.38
C ALA A 74 -15.17 13.93 -8.82
N GLY A 75 -15.49 12.92 -9.63
CA GLY A 75 -15.08 12.80 -11.02
C GLY A 75 -13.68 12.22 -11.23
N THR A 76 -13.12 11.53 -10.23
CA THR A 76 -11.81 10.87 -10.35
C THR A 76 -11.90 9.67 -11.29
N THR A 77 -11.17 9.75 -12.40
CA THR A 77 -11.02 8.67 -13.39
C THR A 77 -9.61 8.08 -13.34
N PRO A 78 -9.34 6.92 -13.94
CA PRO A 78 -7.98 6.39 -14.05
C PRO A 78 -7.01 7.38 -14.71
N SER A 79 -7.43 8.17 -15.70
CA SER A 79 -6.59 9.20 -16.32
C SER A 79 -6.19 10.27 -15.30
N VAL A 80 -7.14 10.79 -14.54
CA VAL A 80 -6.88 11.74 -13.44
C VAL A 80 -5.91 11.15 -12.41
N CYS A 81 -6.05 9.87 -12.08
CA CYS A 81 -5.13 9.20 -11.16
C CYS A 81 -3.70 9.18 -11.70
N PHE A 82 -3.49 8.86 -12.98
CA PHE A 82 -2.15 8.86 -13.59
C PHE A 82 -1.54 10.26 -13.64
N ASP A 83 -2.31 11.31 -13.93
CA ASP A 83 -1.85 12.70 -13.89
C ASP A 83 -1.42 13.11 -12.46
N MET A 84 -2.20 12.70 -11.45
CA MET A 84 -1.85 12.93 -10.05
C MET A 84 -0.59 12.16 -9.64
N LEU A 85 -0.44 10.88 -10.05
CA LEU A 85 0.76 10.08 -9.79
C LEU A 85 2.02 10.71 -10.40
N ALA A 86 1.95 11.21 -11.63
CA ALA A 86 3.04 11.92 -12.27
C ALA A 86 3.41 13.21 -11.50
N THR A 87 2.42 13.96 -11.01
CA THR A 87 2.62 15.15 -10.17
C THR A 87 3.33 14.80 -8.86
N ILE A 88 2.90 13.74 -8.17
CA ILE A 88 3.51 13.25 -6.92
C ILE A 88 4.95 12.81 -7.20
N ARG A 89 5.19 12.05 -8.28
CA ARG A 89 6.53 11.60 -8.67
C ARG A 89 7.47 12.75 -8.94
N ALA A 90 7.01 13.79 -9.63
CA ALA A 90 7.82 14.98 -9.92
C ALA A 90 8.26 15.71 -8.64
N LYS A 91 7.39 15.76 -7.63
CA LYS A 91 7.68 16.41 -6.34
C LYS A 91 8.55 15.52 -5.43
N TYR A 92 8.36 14.21 -5.47
CA TYR A 92 9.03 13.23 -4.60
C TYR A 92 9.72 12.13 -5.43
N PRO A 93 10.87 12.44 -6.06
CA PRO A 93 11.51 11.53 -7.04
C PRO A 93 11.98 10.20 -6.43
N ASP A 94 12.29 10.16 -5.13
CA ASP A 94 12.84 8.99 -4.45
C ASP A 94 11.80 8.21 -3.63
N MET A 95 10.56 8.71 -3.50
CA MET A 95 9.49 8.05 -2.75
C MET A 95 9.02 6.79 -3.47
N PRO A 96 9.05 5.58 -2.86
CA PRO A 96 8.40 4.41 -3.43
C PRO A 96 6.88 4.63 -3.52
N ILE A 97 6.31 4.40 -4.70
CA ILE A 97 4.86 4.53 -4.96
C ILE A 97 4.35 3.20 -5.48
N GLY A 98 3.45 2.56 -4.73
CA GLY A 98 2.74 1.36 -5.11
C GLY A 98 1.27 1.63 -5.40
N LEU A 99 0.70 0.90 -6.35
CA LEU A 99 -0.74 0.84 -6.57
C LEU A 99 -1.32 -0.43 -5.97
N LEU A 100 -2.44 -0.29 -5.27
CA LEU A 100 -3.31 -1.40 -4.88
C LEU A 100 -4.62 -1.25 -5.64
N MET A 101 -5.01 -2.28 -6.40
CA MET A 101 -6.11 -2.16 -7.33
C MET A 101 -6.74 -3.50 -7.71
N TYR A 102 -7.68 -3.47 -8.63
CA TYR A 102 -8.45 -4.60 -9.12
C TYR A 102 -8.17 -4.91 -10.59
N ALA A 103 -8.24 -6.19 -10.95
CA ALA A 103 -7.90 -6.69 -12.29
C ALA A 103 -8.69 -6.01 -13.41
N ASN A 104 -9.98 -5.72 -13.21
CA ASN A 104 -10.81 -5.09 -14.24
C ASN A 104 -10.29 -3.71 -14.67
N LEU A 105 -9.66 -2.95 -13.79
CA LEU A 105 -9.04 -1.66 -14.15
C LEU A 105 -7.82 -1.86 -15.05
N VAL A 106 -7.09 -2.95 -14.88
CA VAL A 106 -5.95 -3.33 -15.73
C VAL A 106 -6.44 -3.81 -17.08
N PHE A 107 -7.43 -4.73 -17.10
CA PHE A 107 -7.97 -5.29 -18.33
C PHE A 107 -8.68 -4.27 -19.21
N ALA A 108 -9.41 -3.31 -18.62
CA ALA A 108 -10.16 -2.30 -19.38
C ALA A 108 -9.28 -1.47 -20.32
N ASN A 109 -8.00 -1.29 -19.96
CA ASN A 109 -7.03 -0.58 -20.80
C ASN A 109 -6.07 -1.52 -21.56
N GLY A 110 -6.14 -2.82 -21.29
CA GLY A 110 -5.16 -3.80 -21.72
C GLY A 110 -3.94 -3.82 -20.78
N ILE A 111 -3.48 -5.03 -20.41
CA ILE A 111 -2.42 -5.24 -19.42
C ILE A 111 -1.15 -4.47 -19.79
N GLU A 112 -0.66 -4.60 -21.01
CA GLU A 112 0.53 -3.91 -21.50
C GLU A 112 0.42 -2.38 -21.38
N THR A 113 -0.70 -1.81 -21.86
CA THR A 113 -0.95 -0.38 -21.83
C THR A 113 -1.01 0.15 -20.40
N PHE A 114 -1.61 -0.61 -19.49
CA PHE A 114 -1.69 -0.24 -18.07
C PHE A 114 -0.31 -0.15 -17.44
N TYR A 115 0.53 -1.19 -17.59
CA TYR A 115 1.88 -1.19 -17.01
C TYR A 115 2.80 -0.15 -17.65
N GLN A 116 2.64 0.12 -18.95
CA GLN A 116 3.33 1.23 -19.60
C GLN A 116 2.97 2.58 -18.95
N LYS A 117 1.68 2.86 -18.74
CA LYS A 117 1.23 4.09 -18.04
C LYS A 117 1.75 4.17 -16.60
N CYS A 118 1.80 3.03 -15.88
CA CYS A 118 2.41 2.99 -14.56
C CYS A 118 3.88 3.43 -14.60
N ALA A 119 4.66 2.90 -15.54
CA ALA A 119 6.07 3.25 -15.70
C ALA A 119 6.25 4.74 -16.07
N GLU A 120 5.44 5.26 -17.00
CA GLU A 120 5.45 6.66 -17.41
C GLU A 120 5.10 7.62 -16.26
N ALA A 121 4.15 7.25 -15.41
CA ALA A 121 3.77 8.00 -14.22
C ALA A 121 4.76 7.84 -13.04
N GLY A 122 5.74 6.94 -13.16
CA GLY A 122 6.75 6.70 -12.14
C GLY A 122 6.27 5.83 -10.97
N VAL A 123 5.29 4.97 -11.18
CA VAL A 123 4.86 3.94 -10.22
C VAL A 123 5.95 2.88 -10.08
N ASP A 124 6.20 2.41 -8.86
CA ASP A 124 7.22 1.41 -8.57
C ASP A 124 6.67 -0.01 -8.46
N SER A 125 5.44 -0.17 -8.00
CA SER A 125 4.83 -1.48 -7.78
C SER A 125 3.32 -1.50 -8.03
N VAL A 126 2.81 -2.70 -8.32
CA VAL A 126 1.37 -2.96 -8.46
C VAL A 126 1.00 -4.21 -7.70
N LEU A 127 -0.01 -4.11 -6.84
CA LEU A 127 -0.71 -5.20 -6.19
C LEU A 127 -2.13 -5.27 -6.76
N ILE A 128 -2.52 -6.41 -7.33
CA ILE A 128 -3.87 -6.64 -7.85
C ILE A 128 -4.59 -7.56 -6.86
N ALA A 129 -5.55 -7.00 -6.12
CA ALA A 129 -6.12 -7.64 -4.94
C ALA A 129 -6.94 -8.91 -5.25
N ASP A 130 -7.50 -9.01 -6.45
CA ASP A 130 -8.37 -10.10 -6.91
C ASP A 130 -7.70 -11.07 -7.91
N VAL A 131 -6.36 -11.00 -8.04
CA VAL A 131 -5.59 -11.95 -8.85
C VAL A 131 -4.74 -12.83 -7.95
N PRO A 132 -5.06 -14.14 -7.83
CA PRO A 132 -4.21 -15.07 -7.11
C PRO A 132 -2.81 -15.18 -7.72
N VAL A 133 -1.80 -15.41 -6.89
CA VAL A 133 -0.40 -15.48 -7.37
C VAL A 133 -0.21 -16.52 -8.49
N LYS A 134 -0.96 -17.62 -8.50
CA LYS A 134 -0.90 -18.67 -9.54
C LYS A 134 -1.45 -18.21 -10.90
N GLU A 135 -2.35 -17.23 -10.91
CA GLU A 135 -3.00 -16.68 -12.11
C GLU A 135 -2.30 -15.39 -12.61
N SER A 136 -1.18 -15.03 -12.02
CA SER A 136 -0.53 -13.73 -12.24
C SER A 136 0.42 -13.68 -13.43
N ALA A 137 0.55 -14.74 -14.23
CA ALA A 137 1.61 -14.87 -15.23
C ALA A 137 1.67 -13.71 -16.24
N GLU A 138 0.54 -13.31 -16.81
CA GLU A 138 0.48 -12.21 -17.78
C GLU A 138 0.80 -10.85 -17.13
N PHE A 139 0.30 -10.63 -15.92
CA PHE A 139 0.57 -9.40 -15.15
C PHE A 139 2.06 -9.31 -14.78
N ARG A 140 2.68 -10.41 -14.35
CA ARG A 140 4.11 -10.46 -14.03
C ARG A 140 4.98 -10.20 -15.26
N ALA A 141 4.63 -10.77 -16.40
CA ALA A 141 5.37 -10.54 -17.64
C ALA A 141 5.34 -9.06 -18.05
N ALA A 142 4.18 -8.41 -17.95
CA ALA A 142 4.07 -6.97 -18.21
C ALA A 142 4.80 -6.13 -17.14
N ALA A 143 4.69 -6.48 -15.86
CA ALA A 143 5.41 -5.83 -14.78
C ALA A 143 6.92 -5.85 -15.02
N GLU A 144 7.49 -7.02 -15.32
CA GLU A 144 8.92 -7.19 -15.63
C GLU A 144 9.35 -6.35 -16.83
N LYS A 145 8.57 -6.37 -17.91
CA LYS A 145 8.84 -5.60 -19.12
C LYS A 145 8.95 -4.09 -18.85
N TYR A 146 8.13 -3.56 -17.96
CA TYR A 146 8.08 -2.12 -17.65
C TYR A 146 8.80 -1.75 -16.36
N GLY A 147 9.49 -2.68 -15.71
CA GLY A 147 10.27 -2.43 -14.49
C GLY A 147 9.42 -2.12 -13.26
N ILE A 148 8.20 -2.65 -13.21
CA ILE A 148 7.25 -2.52 -12.10
C ILE A 148 7.36 -3.76 -11.21
N HIS A 149 7.43 -3.57 -9.89
CA HIS A 149 7.46 -4.68 -8.93
C HIS A 149 6.05 -5.30 -8.77
N PRO A 150 5.86 -6.60 -9.04
CA PRO A 150 4.63 -7.28 -8.68
C PRO A 150 4.62 -7.57 -7.18
N ILE A 151 3.61 -7.06 -6.47
CA ILE A 151 3.42 -7.32 -5.05
C ILE A 151 2.38 -8.42 -4.88
N PHE A 152 2.66 -9.38 -4.01
CA PHE A 152 1.74 -10.45 -3.68
C PHE A 152 1.40 -10.47 -2.19
N ILE A 153 0.17 -10.93 -1.92
CA ILE A 153 -0.36 -11.10 -0.57
C ILE A 153 0.05 -12.48 -0.06
N ALA A 154 0.64 -12.51 1.13
CA ALA A 154 0.80 -13.70 1.95
C ALA A 154 -0.33 -13.73 2.99
N PRO A 155 -1.38 -14.56 2.81
CA PRO A 155 -2.49 -14.63 3.75
C PRO A 155 -2.09 -15.38 5.03
N PRO A 156 -2.78 -15.14 6.16
CA PRO A 156 -2.40 -15.69 7.47
C PRO A 156 -2.53 -17.22 7.55
N ASN A 157 -3.29 -17.82 6.64
CA ASN A 157 -3.48 -19.27 6.52
C ASN A 157 -2.76 -19.87 5.31
N ALA A 158 -1.76 -19.16 4.75
CA ALA A 158 -0.98 -19.65 3.63
C ALA A 158 -0.22 -20.94 4.03
N ASP A 159 -0.30 -21.93 3.14
CA ASP A 159 0.58 -23.10 3.23
C ASP A 159 1.99 -22.77 2.71
N GLU A 160 2.94 -23.64 3.00
CA GLU A 160 4.34 -23.48 2.61
C GLU A 160 4.51 -23.34 1.08
N SER A 161 3.71 -24.07 0.31
CA SER A 161 3.71 -23.99 -1.15
C SER A 161 3.30 -22.59 -1.64
N THR A 162 2.31 -21.99 -1.01
CA THR A 162 1.84 -20.62 -1.32
C THR A 162 2.91 -19.60 -0.93
N LEU A 163 3.49 -19.70 0.26
CA LEU A 163 4.56 -18.80 0.72
C LEU A 163 5.77 -18.85 -0.20
N LYS A 164 6.19 -20.04 -0.62
CA LYS A 164 7.28 -20.22 -1.59
C LYS A 164 6.95 -19.56 -2.94
N THR A 165 5.73 -19.71 -3.44
CA THR A 165 5.30 -19.11 -4.71
C THR A 165 5.26 -17.58 -4.62
N VAL A 166 4.73 -17.04 -3.53
CA VAL A 166 4.73 -15.58 -3.25
C VAL A 166 6.16 -15.05 -3.20
N SER A 167 7.06 -15.75 -2.50
CA SER A 167 8.48 -15.37 -2.39
C SER A 167 9.18 -15.36 -3.75
N GLN A 168 8.92 -16.37 -4.57
CA GLN A 168 9.56 -16.54 -5.87
C GLN A 168 9.10 -15.52 -6.92
N TYR A 169 7.83 -15.15 -6.90
CA TYR A 169 7.22 -14.31 -7.94
C TYR A 169 7.10 -12.84 -7.55
N GLY A 170 7.14 -12.52 -6.26
CA GLY A 170 7.08 -11.16 -5.75
C GLY A 170 8.42 -10.43 -5.84
N SER A 171 8.34 -9.11 -5.90
CA SER A 171 9.50 -8.23 -5.73
C SER A 171 9.08 -6.91 -5.11
N GLY A 172 10.02 -6.08 -4.65
CA GLY A 172 9.71 -4.86 -3.90
C GLY A 172 9.45 -5.15 -2.44
N TYR A 173 8.27 -5.65 -2.11
CA TYR A 173 7.91 -6.14 -0.77
C TYR A 173 6.87 -7.27 -0.85
N THR A 174 6.67 -7.98 0.26
CA THR A 174 5.60 -8.97 0.43
C THR A 174 4.52 -8.37 1.32
N TYR A 175 3.26 -8.36 0.86
CA TYR A 175 2.12 -7.89 1.67
C TYR A 175 1.66 -9.01 2.60
N LEU A 176 2.03 -8.96 3.88
CA LEU A 176 1.65 -9.95 4.86
C LEU A 176 0.34 -9.55 5.56
N LEU A 177 -0.67 -10.41 5.51
CA LEU A 177 -1.93 -10.16 6.22
C LEU A 177 -1.84 -10.62 7.67
N SER A 178 -2.26 -9.74 8.59
CA SER A 178 -2.41 -10.08 10.01
C SER A 178 -3.66 -10.91 10.31
N ARG A 179 -4.65 -10.86 9.41
CA ARG A 179 -5.93 -11.56 9.54
C ARG A 179 -6.58 -11.80 8.17
N ALA A 180 -7.47 -12.77 8.10
CA ALA A 180 -8.30 -13.00 6.92
C ALA A 180 -9.52 -12.06 6.88
N GLY A 181 -10.09 -11.86 5.71
CA GLY A 181 -11.29 -11.05 5.47
C GLY A 181 -11.01 -9.79 4.66
N VAL A 182 -11.94 -8.84 4.73
CA VAL A 182 -11.85 -7.54 4.04
C VAL A 182 -11.13 -6.50 4.91
N THR A 183 -10.76 -5.36 4.32
CA THR A 183 -10.18 -4.22 5.03
C THR A 183 -11.12 -3.69 6.12
N GLY A 184 -10.60 -3.14 7.20
CA GLY A 184 -11.38 -2.55 8.30
C GLY A 184 -10.52 -2.21 9.51
N ALA A 185 -10.79 -1.07 10.13
CA ALA A 185 -10.15 -0.64 11.37
C ALA A 185 -10.82 -1.21 12.62
N GLU A 186 -12.03 -1.74 12.49
CA GLU A 186 -12.86 -2.23 13.60
C GLU A 186 -12.35 -3.57 14.16
N THR A 187 -11.58 -4.31 13.37
CA THR A 187 -11.00 -5.59 13.78
C THR A 187 -9.50 -5.46 13.91
N LYS A 188 -9.00 -5.59 15.13
CA LYS A 188 -7.56 -5.52 15.41
C LYS A 188 -6.77 -6.62 14.69
N ALA A 189 -5.50 -6.33 14.41
CA ALA A 189 -4.57 -7.29 13.84
C ALA A 189 -4.52 -8.57 14.71
N GLY A 190 -4.62 -9.73 14.06
CA GLY A 190 -4.45 -11.02 14.71
C GLY A 190 -2.96 -11.38 14.74
N MET A 191 -2.49 -11.91 15.86
CA MET A 191 -1.13 -12.42 16.05
C MET A 191 -1.22 -13.85 16.56
N PRO A 192 -0.28 -14.77 16.29
CA PRO A 192 1.11 -14.56 15.90
C PRO A 192 1.37 -14.79 14.40
N ILE A 193 2.30 -13.99 13.83
CA ILE A 193 2.74 -14.09 12.42
C ILE A 193 4.17 -14.64 12.28
N ASN A 194 4.84 -14.99 13.39
CA ASN A 194 6.26 -15.34 13.39
C ASN A 194 6.58 -16.48 12.42
N HIS A 195 5.76 -17.54 12.40
CA HIS A 195 5.95 -18.67 11.49
C HIS A 195 5.87 -18.29 10.01
N LEU A 196 5.03 -17.31 9.66
CA LEU A 196 4.93 -16.78 8.29
C LEU A 196 6.18 -15.96 7.93
N LEU A 197 6.64 -15.13 8.85
CA LEU A 197 7.87 -14.35 8.67
C LEU A 197 9.09 -15.25 8.54
N ASP A 198 9.19 -16.30 9.36
CA ASP A 198 10.28 -17.28 9.30
C ASP A 198 10.27 -18.04 7.96
N SER A 199 9.10 -18.47 7.49
CA SER A 199 8.96 -19.16 6.21
C SER A 199 9.26 -18.21 5.02
N LEU A 200 8.75 -16.98 5.03
CA LEU A 200 9.07 -15.98 4.00
C LEU A 200 10.58 -15.72 3.94
N LYS A 201 11.23 -15.57 5.09
CA LYS A 201 12.68 -15.38 5.17
C LYS A 201 13.46 -16.61 4.68
N ALA A 202 13.01 -17.82 5.01
CA ALA A 202 13.63 -19.06 4.55
C ALA A 202 13.51 -19.29 3.02
N ASN A 203 12.53 -18.64 2.39
CA ASN A 203 12.32 -18.67 0.94
C ASN A 203 12.86 -17.42 0.22
N ASP A 204 13.72 -16.62 0.86
CA ASP A 204 14.31 -15.38 0.32
C ASP A 204 13.25 -14.39 -0.21
N ALA A 205 12.10 -14.30 0.45
CA ALA A 205 11.04 -13.37 0.07
C ALA A 205 11.51 -11.90 0.17
N PRO A 206 10.95 -11.00 -0.67
CA PRO A 206 11.08 -9.57 -0.43
C PRO A 206 10.63 -9.17 0.97
N PRO A 207 11.14 -8.04 1.53
CA PRO A 207 10.80 -7.60 2.88
C PRO A 207 9.30 -7.62 3.15
N ALA A 208 8.87 -8.23 4.25
CA ALA A 208 7.45 -8.36 4.58
C ALA A 208 6.93 -7.09 5.28
N LEU A 209 5.85 -6.51 4.75
CA LEU A 209 5.09 -5.43 5.37
C LEU A 209 3.77 -5.97 5.90
N LEU A 210 3.51 -5.77 7.20
CA LEU A 210 2.29 -6.26 7.83
C LEU A 210 1.14 -5.28 7.60
N GLY A 211 0.06 -5.76 7.00
CA GLY A 211 -1.16 -4.99 6.76
C GLY A 211 -2.40 -5.59 7.41
N PHE A 212 -3.52 -4.91 7.26
CA PHE A 212 -4.84 -5.16 7.83
C PHE A 212 -4.93 -5.00 9.35
N GLY A 213 -5.83 -4.10 9.77
CA GLY A 213 -6.11 -3.85 11.17
C GLY A 213 -5.02 -3.04 11.91
N ILE A 214 -4.07 -2.47 11.20
CA ILE A 214 -3.08 -1.55 11.75
C ILE A 214 -3.70 -0.15 11.88
N SER A 215 -3.99 0.26 13.09
CA SER A 215 -4.70 1.51 13.40
C SER A 215 -4.07 2.31 14.54
N GLU A 216 -3.12 1.73 15.27
CA GLU A 216 -2.52 2.32 16.46
C GLU A 216 -0.99 2.13 16.44
N PRO A 217 -0.20 3.09 16.99
CA PRO A 217 1.25 2.99 17.07
C PRO A 217 1.76 1.71 17.75
N ALA A 218 1.06 1.21 18.76
CA ALA A 218 1.42 -0.03 19.44
C ALA A 218 1.48 -1.23 18.49
N GLN A 219 0.53 -1.32 17.55
CA GLN A 219 0.49 -2.40 16.56
C GLN A 219 1.63 -2.31 15.54
N VAL A 220 2.03 -1.08 15.17
CA VAL A 220 3.22 -0.85 14.33
C VAL A 220 4.46 -1.38 15.05
N LYS A 221 4.63 -1.00 16.32
CA LYS A 221 5.75 -1.47 17.15
C LYS A 221 5.79 -3.00 17.25
N GLU A 222 4.65 -3.63 17.57
CA GLU A 222 4.53 -5.09 17.64
C GLU A 222 4.91 -5.77 16.33
N ALA A 223 4.50 -5.22 15.18
CA ALA A 223 4.86 -5.74 13.86
C ALA A 223 6.37 -5.74 13.63
N ILE A 224 7.04 -4.63 13.95
CA ILE A 224 8.50 -4.49 13.79
C ILE A 224 9.23 -5.41 14.77
N GLU A 225 8.81 -5.48 16.03
CA GLU A 225 9.38 -6.39 17.04
C GLU A 225 9.21 -7.87 16.68
N ALA A 226 8.13 -8.22 15.98
CA ALA A 226 7.92 -9.57 15.43
C ALA A 226 8.83 -9.89 14.23
N GLY A 227 9.54 -8.90 13.67
CA GLY A 227 10.48 -9.09 12.57
C GLY A 227 9.93 -8.68 11.19
N ALA A 228 8.76 -8.04 11.10
CA ALA A 228 8.31 -7.42 9.86
C ALA A 228 9.20 -6.22 9.50
N ALA A 229 9.42 -6.00 8.21
CA ALA A 229 10.19 -4.85 7.72
C ALA A 229 9.40 -3.52 7.81
N GLY A 230 8.10 -3.60 8.08
CA GLY A 230 7.25 -2.43 8.22
C GLY A 230 5.78 -2.79 8.43
N ALA A 231 4.95 -1.75 8.48
CA ALA A 231 3.52 -1.86 8.63
C ALA A 231 2.77 -0.99 7.60
N ILE A 232 1.63 -1.49 7.12
CA ILE A 232 0.72 -0.81 6.20
C ILE A 232 -0.57 -0.48 6.95
N SER A 233 -1.00 0.77 6.91
CA SER A 233 -2.25 1.23 7.50
C SER A 233 -3.16 1.83 6.43
N GLY A 234 -4.33 1.26 6.24
CA GLY A 234 -5.30 1.70 5.24
C GLY A 234 -6.53 2.33 5.86
N SER A 235 -7.48 1.51 6.34
CA SER A 235 -8.77 2.01 6.83
C SER A 235 -8.63 3.07 7.93
N ALA A 236 -7.61 2.98 8.80
CA ALA A 236 -7.40 3.99 9.82
C ALA A 236 -6.95 5.34 9.23
N VAL A 237 -6.11 5.33 8.19
CA VAL A 237 -5.73 6.55 7.46
C VAL A 237 -6.94 7.18 6.78
N VAL A 238 -7.72 6.37 6.04
CA VAL A 238 -8.96 6.83 5.37
C VAL A 238 -9.98 7.35 6.39
N LYS A 239 -10.03 6.77 7.58
CA LYS A 239 -10.92 7.25 8.66
C LYS A 239 -10.57 8.67 9.12
N VAL A 240 -9.29 9.07 9.08
CA VAL A 240 -8.89 10.46 9.37
C VAL A 240 -9.51 11.41 8.34
N ILE A 241 -9.52 11.02 7.06
CA ILE A 241 -10.19 11.81 6.00
C ILE A 241 -11.70 11.90 6.29
N GLU A 242 -12.35 10.75 6.49
CA GLU A 242 -13.79 10.68 6.72
C GLU A 242 -14.25 11.52 7.91
N ASN A 243 -13.51 11.46 9.03
CA ASN A 243 -13.82 12.20 10.24
C ASN A 243 -13.56 13.72 10.13
N SER A 244 -12.85 14.16 9.10
CA SER A 244 -12.49 15.58 8.89
C SER A 244 -13.15 16.18 7.64
N LEU A 245 -14.13 15.49 7.04
CA LEU A 245 -14.87 16.01 5.87
C LEU A 245 -15.49 17.37 6.19
N GLY A 246 -15.30 18.35 5.30
CA GLY A 246 -15.79 19.72 5.46
C GLY A 246 -14.82 20.66 6.20
N ASP A 247 -13.70 20.16 6.72
CA ASP A 247 -12.65 20.98 7.33
C ASP A 247 -11.27 20.52 6.84
N ASN A 248 -10.83 21.11 5.73
CA ASN A 248 -9.60 20.71 5.05
C ASN A 248 -8.34 20.98 5.90
N ASP A 249 -8.30 22.04 6.69
CA ASP A 249 -7.15 22.38 7.53
C ASP A 249 -7.03 21.38 8.70
N ALA A 250 -8.14 21.07 9.36
CA ALA A 250 -8.17 20.03 10.38
C ALA A 250 -7.80 18.66 9.81
N MET A 251 -8.25 18.34 8.60
CA MET A 251 -7.92 17.09 7.92
C MET A 251 -6.40 16.93 7.75
N LEU A 252 -5.71 17.91 7.21
CA LEU A 252 -4.26 17.85 7.00
C LEU A 252 -3.50 17.81 8.34
N THR A 253 -3.94 18.58 9.34
CA THR A 253 -3.34 18.60 10.67
C THR A 253 -3.47 17.23 11.36
N ASN A 254 -4.67 16.65 11.35
CA ASN A 254 -4.95 15.34 11.93
C ASN A 254 -4.20 14.22 11.18
N MET A 255 -4.12 14.31 9.86
CA MET A 255 -3.37 13.37 9.02
C MET A 255 -1.89 13.41 9.36
N HIS A 256 -1.29 14.59 9.39
CA HIS A 256 0.13 14.76 9.75
C HIS A 256 0.43 14.15 11.11
N LYS A 257 -0.40 14.45 12.11
CA LYS A 257 -0.23 13.89 13.45
C LYS A 257 -0.34 12.37 13.45
N PHE A 258 -1.37 11.81 12.83
CA PHE A 258 -1.57 10.37 12.77
C PHE A 258 -0.37 9.64 12.13
N ILE A 259 0.08 10.10 10.97
CA ILE A 259 1.21 9.49 10.25
C ILE A 259 2.51 9.62 11.07
N SER A 260 2.77 10.79 11.66
CA SER A 260 3.97 11.01 12.49
C SER A 260 4.00 10.09 13.71
N ASP A 261 2.87 9.90 14.40
CA ASP A 261 2.76 9.00 15.55
C ASP A 261 3.01 7.54 15.14
N MET A 262 2.42 7.11 14.03
CA MET A 262 2.62 5.76 13.49
C MET A 262 4.08 5.53 13.05
N LYS A 263 4.68 6.50 12.34
CA LYS A 263 6.08 6.43 11.93
C LYS A 263 7.03 6.40 13.13
N ALA A 264 6.78 7.18 14.17
CA ALA A 264 7.61 7.16 15.37
C ALA A 264 7.66 5.77 16.02
N ALA A 265 6.60 4.97 15.91
CA ALA A 265 6.50 3.63 16.47
C ALA A 265 7.32 2.57 15.69
N THR A 266 7.86 2.89 14.51
CA THR A 266 8.71 1.97 13.74
C THR A 266 10.15 1.89 14.25
N ARG A 267 10.53 2.72 15.22
CA ARG A 267 11.89 2.75 15.76
C ARG A 267 12.11 1.62 16.74
N LEU A 268 13.15 0.82 16.49
CA LEU A 268 13.63 -0.16 17.44
C LEU A 268 14.53 0.54 18.47
N SER A 269 14.24 0.28 19.74
CA SER A 269 15.03 0.82 20.88
C SER A 269 16.35 0.08 21.06
#